data_371a53f78ab685ce9907526619de8c4a
#
_entry.id   371a53f78ab685ce9907526619de8c4a
#
_cell.length_a   1.000
_cell.length_b   1.000
_cell.length_c   1.000
_cell.angle_alpha   90.00
_cell.angle_beta   90.00
_cell.angle_gamma   90.00
#
_symmetry.space_group_name_H-M   'P 1'
#
loop_
_entity.id
_entity.type
_entity.pdbx_description
1 polymer ?
#
loop_
_entity_poly.entity_id
_entity_poly.type
_entity_poly.pdbx_seq_one_letter_code
_entity_poly.pdbx_strand_id
1 'polypeptide(L)'
;EISACLVGSEMCIRDRNWNMSPKTRFNINGRGAYVDYRSSGLDLKNHGWEGNVFGSFQQTLPWDLRLSLNGGGGTPHISLQGKSSSFYYYAIGLSRSFLKEKRLTISLNSSNLFNKYITFKNNINTPTFCSSTATRIPMRYYGFNISWRFGELKAQVKKAVRSINNDDLKSGGGNAGTGGGIPAN
;
A
#
# COMPACT_ATOMS: atom_id res chain seq x y z
N GLU A 1 10.82 38.39 -7.85
CA GLU A 1 11.29 37.42 -8.85
C GLU A 1 11.55 36.08 -8.20
N ILE A 2 10.72 35.11 -8.52
CA ILE A 2 10.89 33.73 -8.03
C ILE A 2 11.99 33.13 -8.90
N SER A 3 13.19 32.98 -8.35
CA SER A 3 14.28 32.27 -9.00
C SER A 3 13.86 30.84 -9.26
N ALA A 4 13.74 30.45 -10.52
CA ALA A 4 13.38 29.11 -10.91
C ALA A 4 14.41 28.11 -10.34
N CYS A 5 13.96 27.27 -9.42
CA CYS A 5 14.72 26.14 -8.94
C CYS A 5 14.60 25.03 -10.00
N LEU A 6 15.66 24.75 -10.73
CA LEU A 6 15.73 23.61 -11.65
C LEU A 6 15.87 22.34 -10.82
N VAL A 7 14.83 21.52 -10.83
CA VAL A 7 14.84 20.18 -10.22
C VAL A 7 14.84 19.16 -11.35
N GLY A 8 15.94 18.44 -11.50
CA GLY A 8 16.02 17.25 -12.35
C GLY A 8 15.92 16.00 -11.47
N SER A 9 14.96 15.14 -11.72
CA SER A 9 14.89 13.84 -11.05
C SER A 9 14.62 12.73 -12.06
N GLU A 10 15.46 11.71 -12.06
CA GLU A 10 15.18 10.44 -12.73
C GLU A 10 14.71 9.43 -11.69
N MET A 11 13.56 8.84 -11.92
CA MET A 11 12.91 7.96 -10.97
C MET A 11 12.72 6.55 -11.54
N CYS A 12 13.18 5.54 -10.81
CA CYS A 12 12.87 4.15 -11.07
C CYS A 12 12.03 3.58 -9.93
N ILE A 13 10.84 3.09 -10.26
CA ILE A 13 9.96 2.38 -9.31
C ILE A 13 9.92 0.91 -9.72
N ARG A 14 10.13 0.03 -8.77
CA ARG A 14 10.02 -1.41 -9.00
C ARG A 14 9.22 -2.06 -7.88
N ASP A 15 8.06 -2.59 -8.28
CA ASP A 15 7.18 -3.32 -7.39
C ASP A 15 7.12 -4.78 -7.83
N ARG A 16 7.26 -5.70 -6.89
CA ARG A 16 7.12 -7.12 -7.16
C ARG A 16 6.36 -7.84 -6.05
N ASN A 17 5.27 -8.46 -6.46
CA ASN A 17 4.47 -9.35 -5.63
C ASN A 17 4.75 -10.79 -6.04
N TRP A 18 5.13 -11.61 -5.07
CA TRP A 18 5.43 -13.02 -5.28
C TRP A 18 4.55 -13.89 -4.40
N ASN A 19 3.62 -14.60 -5.01
CA ASN A 19 2.84 -15.63 -4.34
C ASN A 19 3.51 -16.99 -4.62
N MET A 20 4.47 -17.38 -3.80
CA MET A 20 5.20 -18.63 -3.96
C MET A 20 4.33 -19.87 -3.70
N SER A 21 3.34 -19.72 -2.84
CA SER A 21 2.34 -20.74 -2.56
C SER A 21 1.09 -20.10 -1.94
N PRO A 22 -0.03 -20.83 -1.83
CA PRO A 22 -1.21 -20.36 -1.09
C PRO A 22 -0.91 -19.98 0.36
N LYS A 23 0.19 -20.49 0.91
CA LYS A 23 0.63 -20.27 2.30
C LYS A 23 1.75 -19.26 2.44
N THR A 24 2.41 -18.87 1.34
CA THR A 24 3.60 -18.01 1.37
C THR A 24 3.42 -16.85 0.42
N ARG A 25 3.51 -15.64 0.95
CA ARG A 25 3.46 -14.39 0.17
C ARG A 25 4.69 -13.56 0.48
N PHE A 26 5.29 -13.04 -0.55
CA PHE A 26 6.40 -12.12 -0.47
C PHE A 26 6.10 -10.91 -1.34
N ASN A 27 6.29 -9.73 -0.78
CA ASN A 27 6.16 -8.47 -1.49
C ASN A 27 7.41 -7.65 -1.25
N ILE A 28 7.94 -7.08 -2.30
CA ILE A 28 9.03 -6.10 -2.21
C ILE A 28 8.70 -4.95 -3.15
N ASN A 29 8.87 -3.74 -2.65
CA ASN A 29 8.82 -2.55 -3.46
C ASN A 29 10.05 -1.70 -3.18
N GLY A 30 10.50 -1.00 -4.19
CA GLY A 30 11.66 -0.14 -4.09
C GLY A 30 11.54 1.02 -5.05
N ARG A 31 12.02 2.16 -4.61
CA ARG A 31 12.13 3.38 -5.38
C ARG A 31 13.55 3.87 -5.29
N GLY A 32 14.14 4.21 -6.44
CA GLY A 32 15.41 4.91 -6.53
C GLY A 32 15.26 6.15 -7.39
N ALA A 33 15.88 7.23 -7.01
CA ALA A 33 15.91 8.46 -7.78
C ALA A 33 17.27 9.12 -7.64
N TYR A 34 17.77 9.69 -8.71
CA TYR A 34 18.87 10.63 -8.67
C TYR A 34 18.29 12.03 -8.67
N VAL A 35 18.70 12.84 -7.72
CA VAL A 35 18.23 14.22 -7.56
C VAL A 35 19.39 15.20 -7.72
N ASP A 36 19.15 16.28 -8.44
CA ASP A 36 20.09 17.38 -8.62
C ASP A 36 19.35 18.70 -8.40
N TYR A 37 19.66 19.35 -7.29
CA TYR A 37 19.09 20.63 -6.90
C TYR A 37 20.10 21.76 -7.13
N ARG A 38 19.69 22.78 -7.87
CA ARG A 38 20.52 23.96 -8.16
C ARG A 38 19.71 25.23 -7.96
N SER A 39 20.33 26.20 -7.31
CA SER A 39 19.77 27.54 -7.15
C SER A 39 20.81 28.58 -7.51
N SER A 40 20.59 29.29 -8.59
CA SER A 40 21.48 30.35 -9.06
C SER A 40 21.47 31.58 -8.15
N GLY A 41 20.33 31.85 -7.48
CA GLY A 41 20.20 33.00 -6.60
C GLY A 41 20.89 32.84 -5.24
N LEU A 42 21.11 31.58 -4.81
CA LEU A 42 21.77 31.28 -3.55
C LEU A 42 23.14 30.64 -3.73
N ASP A 43 23.59 30.44 -4.96
CA ASP A 43 24.81 29.70 -5.32
C ASP A 43 24.90 28.33 -4.61
N LEU A 44 23.78 27.64 -4.47
CA LEU A 44 23.68 26.34 -3.82
C LEU A 44 23.47 25.25 -4.85
N LYS A 45 24.24 24.17 -4.68
CA LYS A 45 24.08 22.92 -5.44
C LYS A 45 24.10 21.74 -4.47
N ASN A 46 23.17 20.83 -4.64
CA ASN A 46 23.18 19.56 -3.92
C ASN A 46 22.61 18.45 -4.80
N HIS A 47 23.29 17.32 -4.85
CA HIS A 47 22.86 16.19 -5.68
C HIS A 47 23.19 14.87 -5.00
N GLY A 48 22.53 13.81 -5.44
CA GLY A 48 22.83 12.47 -5.00
C GLY A 48 21.69 11.48 -5.26
N TRP A 49 21.89 10.27 -4.77
CA TRP A 49 20.93 9.21 -4.89
C TRP A 49 20.00 9.17 -3.66
N GLU A 50 18.72 9.10 -3.93
CA GLU A 50 17.70 8.81 -2.95
C GLU A 50 17.03 7.49 -3.28
N GLY A 51 16.69 6.71 -2.27
CA GLY A 51 15.99 5.47 -2.47
C GLY A 51 15.38 4.93 -1.20
N ASN A 52 14.34 4.15 -1.38
CA ASN A 52 13.74 3.37 -0.30
C ASN A 52 13.37 1.98 -0.80
N VAL A 53 13.43 1.03 0.12
CA VAL A 53 13.02 -0.35 -0.12
C VAL A 53 12.17 -0.80 1.05
N PHE A 54 11.02 -1.38 0.74
CA PHE A 54 10.11 -1.98 1.71
C PHE A 54 9.80 -3.40 1.29
N GLY A 55 9.75 -4.30 2.25
CA GLY A 55 9.40 -5.68 2.03
C GLY A 55 8.43 -6.20 3.07
N SER A 56 7.60 -7.14 2.65
CA SER A 56 6.75 -7.91 3.54
C SER A 56 6.79 -9.38 3.18
N PHE A 57 6.83 -10.21 4.19
CA PHE A 57 6.80 -11.65 4.09
C PHE A 57 5.70 -12.18 5.00
N GLN A 58 4.86 -13.04 4.46
CA GLN A 58 3.81 -13.72 5.21
C GLN A 58 3.89 -15.22 4.96
N GLN A 59 3.91 -16.00 6.03
CA GLN A 59 3.93 -17.45 6.00
C GLN A 59 2.83 -18.01 6.89
N THR A 60 1.98 -18.85 6.33
CA THR A 60 1.04 -19.65 7.11
C THR A 60 1.71 -20.98 7.46
N LEU A 61 1.91 -21.19 8.75
CA LEU A 61 2.49 -22.39 9.35
C LEU A 61 1.38 -23.39 9.71
N PRO A 62 1.71 -24.63 10.08
CA PRO A 62 0.74 -25.54 10.66
C PRO A 62 -0.02 -24.93 11.85
N TRP A 63 -1.17 -25.50 12.18
CA TRP A 63 -2.06 -25.05 13.29
C TRP A 63 -2.65 -23.64 13.11
N ASP A 64 -2.86 -23.20 11.86
CA ASP A 64 -3.38 -21.85 11.55
C ASP A 64 -2.53 -20.71 12.16
N LEU A 65 -1.24 -20.97 12.37
CA LEU A 65 -0.29 -19.98 12.82
C LEU A 65 0.20 -19.16 11.63
N ARG A 66 0.11 -17.85 11.69
CA ARG A 66 0.59 -16.94 10.65
C ARG A 66 1.73 -16.09 11.17
N LEU A 67 2.86 -16.20 10.50
CA LEU A 67 4.01 -15.33 10.69
C LEU A 67 3.98 -14.21 9.66
N SER A 68 4.18 -12.99 10.10
CA SER A 68 4.36 -11.81 9.24
C SER A 68 5.64 -11.09 9.60
N LEU A 69 6.45 -10.80 8.60
CA LEU A 69 7.65 -9.99 8.72
C LEU A 69 7.50 -8.80 7.78
N ASN A 70 7.74 -7.60 8.28
CA ASN A 70 7.71 -6.39 7.50
C ASN A 70 8.98 -5.60 7.82
N GLY A 71 9.54 -4.97 6.82
CA GLY A 71 10.69 -4.14 7.05
C GLY A 71 10.98 -3.24 5.87
N GLY A 72 11.78 -2.26 6.12
CA GLY A 72 12.19 -1.34 5.08
C GLY A 72 13.10 -0.26 5.61
N GLY A 73 13.59 0.51 4.67
CA GLY A 73 14.44 1.63 4.97
C GLY A 73 14.67 2.49 3.75
N GLY A 74 15.27 3.61 3.97
CA GLY A 74 15.60 4.56 2.93
C GLY A 74 16.94 5.23 3.17
N THR A 75 17.54 5.66 2.06
CA THR A 75 18.71 6.51 2.07
C THR A 75 18.36 7.89 2.64
N PRO A 76 19.35 8.70 2.97
CA PRO A 76 19.11 10.08 3.36
C PRO A 76 18.34 10.85 2.28
N HIS A 77 17.37 11.63 2.70
CA HIS A 77 16.70 12.58 1.82
C HIS A 77 17.60 13.80 1.57
N ILE A 78 17.75 14.17 0.34
CA ILE A 78 18.59 15.28 -0.12
C ILE A 78 17.68 16.48 -0.39
N SER A 79 18.00 17.62 0.17
CA SER A 79 17.37 18.89 -0.11
C SER A 79 18.40 19.90 -0.61
N LEU A 80 17.97 21.02 -1.17
CA LEU A 80 18.90 22.05 -1.65
C LEU A 80 19.88 22.51 -0.54
N GLN A 81 19.42 22.62 0.69
CA GLN A 81 20.17 23.18 1.82
C GLN A 81 20.75 22.12 2.74
N GLY A 82 20.55 20.82 2.49
CA GLY A 82 21.04 19.84 3.42
C GLY A 82 20.72 18.40 3.11
N LYS A 83 20.93 17.57 4.10
CA LYS A 83 20.73 16.13 4.01
C LYS A 83 20.19 15.59 5.34
N SER A 84 19.14 14.79 5.27
CA SER A 84 18.64 14.06 6.44
C SER A 84 19.39 12.75 6.65
N SER A 85 19.10 12.03 7.74
CA SER A 85 19.65 10.69 7.96
C SER A 85 18.82 9.62 7.22
N SER A 86 19.48 8.50 6.95
CA SER A 86 18.79 7.27 6.58
C SER A 86 17.86 6.78 7.70
N PHE A 87 16.87 6.02 7.33
CA PHE A 87 15.98 5.35 8.29
C PHE A 87 15.81 3.88 7.93
N TYR A 88 15.50 3.08 8.94
CA TYR A 88 15.10 1.70 8.76
C TYR A 88 14.13 1.29 9.87
N TYR A 89 13.27 0.36 9.55
CA TYR A 89 12.38 -0.27 10.52
C TYR A 89 12.14 -1.73 10.16
N TYR A 90 11.79 -2.51 11.15
CA TYR A 90 11.32 -3.88 10.96
C TYR A 90 10.26 -4.21 11.99
N ALA A 91 9.35 -5.09 11.60
CA ALA A 91 8.26 -5.55 12.45
C ALA A 91 8.03 -7.05 12.24
N ILE A 92 7.71 -7.72 13.33
CA ILE A 92 7.39 -9.14 13.37
C ILE A 92 5.99 -9.27 13.96
N GLY A 93 5.14 -10.03 13.30
CA GLY A 93 3.81 -10.37 13.77
C GLY A 93 3.62 -11.88 13.80
N LEU A 94 3.02 -12.37 14.85
CA LEU A 94 2.62 -13.75 15.00
C LEU A 94 1.14 -13.78 15.38
N SER A 95 0.32 -14.45 14.58
CA SER A 95 -1.11 -14.57 14.85
C SER A 95 -1.58 -16.00 14.73
N ARG A 96 -2.51 -16.39 15.58
CA ARG A 96 -3.13 -17.70 15.51
C ARG A 96 -4.64 -17.55 15.58
N SER A 97 -5.34 -18.28 14.71
CA SER A 97 -6.78 -18.33 14.69
C SER A 97 -7.26 -19.61 15.34
N PHE A 98 -8.25 -19.47 16.20
CA PHE A 98 -8.89 -20.52 16.96
C PHE A 98 -10.39 -20.58 16.64
N LEU A 99 -11.04 -21.67 17.03
CA LEU A 99 -12.46 -21.96 16.84
C LEU A 99 -12.84 -22.25 15.39
N LYS A 100 -14.01 -22.88 15.23
CA LYS A 100 -14.61 -23.08 13.91
C LYS A 100 -14.81 -21.71 13.24
N GLU A 101 -14.58 -21.64 11.94
CA GLU A 101 -14.67 -20.41 11.15
C GLU A 101 -13.69 -19.30 11.58
N LYS A 102 -12.61 -19.65 12.31
CA LYS A 102 -11.57 -18.69 12.73
C LYS A 102 -12.13 -17.47 13.47
N ARG A 103 -13.10 -17.70 14.36
CA ARG A 103 -13.81 -16.64 15.06
C ARG A 103 -12.97 -15.92 16.12
N LEU A 104 -11.97 -16.59 16.68
CA LEU A 104 -11.05 -16.00 17.64
C LEU A 104 -9.66 -15.92 17.01
N THR A 105 -9.08 -14.74 16.99
CA THR A 105 -7.70 -14.53 16.55
C THR A 105 -6.91 -13.82 17.63
N ILE A 106 -5.79 -14.40 18.01
CA ILE A 106 -4.82 -13.81 18.93
C ILE A 106 -3.60 -13.42 18.12
N SER A 107 -3.13 -12.20 18.29
CA SER A 107 -1.98 -11.65 17.56
C SER A 107 -1.00 -11.00 18.52
N LEU A 108 0.28 -11.30 18.29
CA LEU A 108 1.42 -10.64 18.91
C LEU A 108 2.17 -9.88 17.83
N ASN A 109 2.43 -8.63 18.06
CA ASN A 109 3.15 -7.78 17.13
C ASN A 109 4.30 -7.08 17.85
N SER A 110 5.42 -6.97 17.19
CA SER A 110 6.54 -6.20 17.71
C SER A 110 7.25 -5.48 16.58
N SER A 111 7.68 -4.26 16.84
CA SER A 111 8.54 -3.53 15.93
C SER A 111 9.83 -3.12 16.62
N ASN A 112 10.91 -3.10 15.84
CA ASN A 112 12.24 -2.67 16.26
C ASN A 112 12.71 -3.30 17.57
N LEU A 113 12.60 -4.65 17.68
CA LEU A 113 12.93 -5.43 18.87
C LEU A 113 14.30 -5.09 19.47
N PHE A 114 15.33 -4.92 18.61
CA PHE A 114 16.71 -4.71 19.04
C PHE A 114 17.04 -3.23 19.26
N ASN A 115 16.31 -2.32 18.58
CA ASN A 115 16.60 -0.88 18.64
C ASN A 115 15.45 -0.12 19.32
N LYS A 116 15.69 0.33 20.54
CA LYS A 116 14.70 1.11 21.29
C LYS A 116 14.43 2.47 20.66
N TYR A 117 15.47 3.10 20.11
CA TYR A 117 15.41 4.46 19.56
C TYR A 117 15.98 4.49 18.15
N ILE A 118 15.41 5.34 17.33
CA ILE A 118 15.99 5.77 16.06
C ILE A 118 16.32 7.25 16.17
N THR A 119 17.50 7.65 15.72
CA THR A 119 17.92 9.04 15.71
C THR A 119 17.85 9.58 14.29
N PHE A 120 16.99 10.55 14.08
CA PHE A 120 16.88 11.30 12.84
C PHE A 120 17.76 12.54 12.95
N LYS A 121 18.73 12.65 12.07
CA LYS A 121 19.60 13.83 11.97
C LYS A 121 19.18 14.62 10.74
N ASN A 122 19.02 15.91 10.89
CA ASN A 122 18.79 16.84 9.81
C ASN A 122 19.85 17.92 9.87
N ASN A 123 20.68 17.98 8.82
CA ASN A 123 21.74 18.95 8.71
C ASN A 123 21.37 19.94 7.61
N ILE A 124 21.29 21.20 7.96
CA ILE A 124 21.08 22.32 7.05
C ILE A 124 22.37 23.12 7.01
N ASN A 125 22.86 23.36 5.83
CA ASN A 125 24.07 24.13 5.61
C ASN A 125 23.84 25.15 4.48
N THR A 126 23.84 26.41 4.83
CA THR A 126 23.73 27.53 3.91
C THR A 126 24.89 28.49 4.13
N PRO A 127 25.20 29.40 3.21
CA PRO A 127 26.28 30.35 3.36
C PRO A 127 26.18 31.23 4.63
N THR A 128 24.95 31.45 5.12
CA THR A 128 24.67 32.32 6.27
C THR A 128 24.24 31.59 7.53
N PHE A 129 23.91 30.28 7.42
CA PHE A 129 23.34 29.56 8.54
C PHE A 129 23.68 28.07 8.47
N CYS A 130 24.12 27.50 9.58
CA CYS A 130 24.33 26.08 9.78
C CYS A 130 23.46 25.59 10.95
N SER A 131 22.72 24.55 10.72
CA SER A 131 21.93 23.90 11.77
C SER A 131 22.04 22.38 11.68
N SER A 132 22.25 21.76 12.84
CA SER A 132 22.21 20.31 12.98
C SER A 132 21.22 19.94 14.05
N THR A 133 20.15 19.29 13.64
CA THR A 133 19.10 18.83 14.56
C THR A 133 19.13 17.31 14.64
N ALA A 134 19.20 16.77 15.84
CA ALA A 134 19.10 15.34 16.10
C ALA A 134 17.87 15.04 16.94
N THR A 135 16.91 14.37 16.34
CA THR A 135 15.67 13.97 17.02
C THR A 135 15.72 12.47 17.29
N ARG A 136 15.59 12.10 18.55
CA ARG A 136 15.59 10.70 18.98
C ARG A 136 14.18 10.25 19.31
N ILE A 137 13.67 9.28 18.55
CA ILE A 137 12.29 8.80 18.64
C ILE A 137 12.29 7.36 19.13
N PRO A 138 11.48 7.00 20.16
CA PRO A 138 11.30 5.62 20.56
C PRO A 138 10.50 4.89 19.47
N MET A 139 11.06 3.79 18.95
CA MET A 139 10.45 3.01 17.86
C MET A 139 10.15 1.57 18.24
N ARG A 140 10.62 1.15 19.42
CA ARG A 140 10.28 -0.19 19.92
C ARG A 140 8.84 -0.24 20.38
N TYR A 141 8.12 -1.20 19.84
CA TYR A 141 6.71 -1.41 20.16
C TYR A 141 6.43 -2.90 20.34
N TYR A 142 5.62 -3.21 21.33
CA TYR A 142 5.05 -4.54 21.56
C TYR A 142 3.53 -4.39 21.63
N GLY A 143 2.83 -5.21 20.87
CA GLY A 143 1.38 -5.20 20.82
C GLY A 143 0.81 -6.60 20.99
N PHE A 144 -0.24 -6.69 21.76
CA PHE A 144 -1.07 -7.88 21.90
C PHE A 144 -2.49 -7.51 21.47
N ASN A 145 -3.09 -8.33 20.62
CA ASN A 145 -4.44 -8.09 20.13
C ASN A 145 -5.24 -9.38 20.19
N ILE A 146 -6.47 -9.28 20.68
CA ILE A 146 -7.47 -10.36 20.66
C ILE A 146 -8.63 -9.85 19.81
N SER A 147 -8.92 -10.56 18.74
CA SER A 147 -10.09 -10.29 17.89
C SER A 147 -11.07 -11.45 18.00
N TRP A 148 -12.28 -11.15 18.42
CA TRP A 148 -13.35 -12.12 18.50
C TRP A 148 -14.53 -11.68 17.64
N ARG A 149 -14.95 -12.55 16.72
CA ARG A 149 -16.09 -12.31 15.84
C ARG A 149 -17.35 -12.98 16.43
N PHE A 150 -18.30 -12.17 16.85
CA PHE A 150 -19.59 -12.62 17.34
C PHE A 150 -20.65 -12.63 16.23
N GLY A 151 -21.58 -13.59 16.32
CA GLY A 151 -22.72 -13.66 15.44
C GLY A 151 -22.45 -14.27 14.07
N GLU A 152 -23.50 -14.73 13.42
CA GLU A 152 -23.52 -15.11 12.01
C GLU A 152 -24.40 -14.10 11.29
N LEU A 153 -23.84 -13.36 10.36
CA LEU A 153 -24.63 -12.66 9.38
C LEU A 153 -25.20 -13.71 8.40
N LYS A 154 -26.35 -14.29 8.73
CA LYS A 154 -27.17 -15.00 7.75
C LYS A 154 -27.83 -13.97 6.83
N ALA A 155 -27.05 -13.21 6.12
CA ALA A 155 -27.53 -12.47 4.98
C ALA A 155 -27.77 -13.50 3.86
N GLN A 156 -28.88 -14.19 3.91
CA GLN A 156 -29.47 -14.71 2.69
C GLN A 156 -29.85 -13.47 1.88
N VAL A 157 -28.96 -13.02 1.04
CA VAL A 157 -29.30 -12.16 -0.08
C VAL A 157 -30.20 -13.00 -0.96
N LYS A 158 -31.52 -12.97 -0.73
CA LYS A 158 -32.47 -13.38 -1.73
C LYS A 158 -32.13 -12.53 -2.96
N LYS A 159 -31.51 -13.17 -3.96
CA LYS A 159 -31.46 -12.58 -5.29
C LYS A 159 -32.92 -12.33 -5.66
N ALA A 160 -33.34 -11.08 -5.57
CA ALA A 160 -34.56 -10.65 -6.19
C ALA A 160 -34.34 -10.91 -7.70
N VAL A 161 -34.96 -11.97 -8.18
CA VAL A 161 -35.10 -12.20 -9.61
C VAL A 161 -35.97 -11.06 -10.08
N ARG A 162 -35.39 -9.98 -10.53
CA ARG A 162 -36.07 -8.96 -11.29
C ARG A 162 -36.35 -9.60 -12.67
N SER A 163 -37.46 -10.29 -12.80
CA SER A 163 -38.07 -10.47 -14.09
C SER A 163 -38.68 -9.12 -14.46
N ILE A 164 -38.05 -8.43 -15.35
CA ILE A 164 -38.63 -7.25 -16.00
C ILE A 164 -39.63 -7.84 -17.03
N ASN A 165 -40.90 -7.97 -16.65
CA ASN A 165 -41.97 -8.11 -17.61
C ASN A 165 -42.15 -6.72 -18.22
N ASN A 166 -41.67 -6.56 -19.44
CA ASN A 166 -42.02 -5.43 -20.29
C ASN A 166 -43.44 -5.65 -20.84
N ASP A 167 -44.45 -5.31 -20.09
CA ASP A 167 -45.86 -5.27 -20.58
C ASP A 167 -46.14 -4.02 -21.43
N ASP A 168 -45.12 -3.23 -21.76
CA ASP A 168 -45.29 -1.99 -22.55
C ASP A 168 -45.20 -2.18 -24.07
N LEU A 169 -45.17 -3.41 -24.57
CA LEU A 169 -45.44 -3.65 -25.99
C LEU A 169 -46.93 -3.59 -26.23
N LYS A 170 -47.48 -2.39 -26.18
CA LYS A 170 -48.80 -2.12 -26.79
C LYS A 170 -48.73 -2.50 -28.24
N SER A 171 -49.44 -3.56 -28.58
CA SER A 171 -49.86 -3.93 -29.92
C SER A 171 -50.51 -2.73 -30.59
N GLY A 172 -49.72 -2.00 -31.39
CA GLY A 172 -50.23 -0.97 -32.29
C GLY A 172 -50.96 -1.66 -33.43
N GLY A 173 -52.28 -1.61 -33.40
CA GLY A 173 -53.12 -2.09 -34.46
C GLY A 173 -52.82 -1.41 -35.79
N GLY A 174 -52.71 -2.18 -36.81
CA GLY A 174 -52.68 -1.75 -38.21
C GLY A 174 -53.34 -2.82 -39.04
N ASN A 175 -54.65 -2.64 -39.23
CA ASN A 175 -55.49 -3.35 -40.17
C ASN A 175 -55.13 -2.91 -41.59
N ALA A 176 -54.91 -3.80 -42.51
CA ALA A 176 -55.31 -3.75 -43.91
C ALA A 176 -54.65 -4.85 -44.74
N GLY A 177 -55.42 -5.66 -45.33
CA GLY A 177 -55.46 -5.89 -46.78
C GLY A 177 -55.45 -7.35 -47.20
N THR A 178 -56.56 -7.82 -47.39
CA THR A 178 -57.13 -8.71 -48.46
C THR A 178 -56.16 -9.24 -49.53
N GLY A 179 -56.27 -10.51 -49.84
CA GLY A 179 -55.91 -11.09 -51.12
C GLY A 179 -55.27 -12.47 -50.97
N GLY A 180 -55.97 -13.58 -51.08
CA GLY A 180 -56.45 -14.10 -52.31
C GLY A 180 -55.58 -15.25 -52.79
N GLY A 181 -56.05 -16.50 -52.68
CA GLY A 181 -55.91 -17.40 -53.79
C GLY A 181 -54.91 -18.53 -53.69
N ILE A 182 -55.48 -19.68 -53.54
CA ILE A 182 -55.50 -20.92 -54.41
C ILE A 182 -54.52 -22.03 -53.99
N PRO A 183 -55.02 -23.26 -53.86
CA PRO A 183 -54.26 -24.46 -53.56
C PRO A 183 -53.88 -25.20 -54.84
N ALA A 184 -52.77 -25.88 -54.86
CA ALA A 184 -52.56 -27.00 -55.82
C ALA A 184 -51.50 -27.97 -55.29
N ASN A 185 -52.00 -29.19 -55.17
CA ASN A 185 -51.28 -30.45 -55.16
C ASN A 185 -50.25 -30.74 -54.11
#